data_8d479b8d1834d81a70e6dfcce505a5d3
#
_entry.id   8d479b8d1834d81a70e6dfcce505a5d3
#
_cell.length_a   1.000
_cell.length_b   1.000
_cell.length_c   1.000
_cell.angle_alpha   90.00
_cell.angle_beta   90.00
_cell.angle_gamma   90.00
#
_symmetry.space_group_name_H-M   'P 1'
#
loop_
_entity.id
_entity.type
_entity.pdbx_description
1 polymer ?
#
loop_
_entity_poly.entity_id
_entity_poly.type
_entity_poly.pdbx_seq_one_letter_code
_entity_poly.pdbx_strand_id
1 'polypeptide(L)'
;MIELLAPAGSMEALKAAVEGGADAIYLSGKMFGARAYANNFDEQCLKEAIEFAHLRNVKIHVTVNTLVDNSEIPALADYFRFLYEIGADAVLVQDLGAARLAQLVAPDLPLHASTQMTVNNLAGVLALQELGFSRVVLSREVTLKDIIHICRNSDVEIEVFAHGALCVCYSRSEERSCRERVYATV
;
A
#
# COMPACT_ATOMS: atom_id res chain seq x y z
N MET A 1 -13.86 -13.68 4.21
CA MET A 1 -12.70 -14.13 5.06
C MET A 1 -11.90 -12.87 5.36
N ILE A 2 -11.29 -12.74 6.54
CA ILE A 2 -10.42 -11.59 6.87
C ILE A 2 -9.02 -11.95 6.40
N GLU A 3 -8.37 -11.06 5.64
CA GLU A 3 -6.98 -11.18 5.18
C GLU A 3 -6.05 -10.52 6.21
N LEU A 4 -5.03 -11.23 6.66
CA LEU A 4 -3.99 -10.69 7.54
C LEU A 4 -2.85 -10.13 6.70
N LEU A 5 -2.73 -8.80 6.67
CA LEU A 5 -1.67 -8.09 5.97
C LEU A 5 -0.55 -7.69 6.94
N ALA A 6 0.68 -8.10 6.68
CA ALA A 6 1.85 -7.79 7.50
C ALA A 6 2.85 -6.88 6.77
N PRO A 7 3.61 -6.03 7.48
CA PRO A 7 4.70 -5.25 6.89
C PRO A 7 5.98 -6.07 6.77
N ALA A 8 6.77 -5.82 5.72
CA ALA A 8 8.16 -6.29 5.65
C ALA A 8 9.10 -5.19 5.15
N GLY A 9 10.14 -4.89 5.93
CA GLY A 9 11.21 -3.96 5.56
C GLY A 9 12.51 -4.65 5.11
N SER A 10 12.56 -5.98 5.14
CA SER A 10 13.70 -6.81 4.73
C SER A 10 13.23 -8.23 4.40
N MET A 11 14.08 -9.01 3.71
CA MET A 11 13.82 -10.43 3.45
C MET A 11 13.66 -11.26 4.74
N GLU A 12 14.36 -10.91 5.80
CA GLU A 12 14.22 -11.56 7.11
C GLU A 12 12.83 -11.30 7.70
N ALA A 13 12.38 -10.04 7.70
CA ALA A 13 11.04 -9.65 8.17
C ALA A 13 9.94 -10.30 7.31
N LEU A 14 10.14 -10.40 5.98
CA LEU A 14 9.22 -11.07 5.07
C LEU A 14 9.08 -12.57 5.42
N LYS A 15 10.19 -13.25 5.63
CA LYS A 15 10.17 -14.66 6.04
C LYS A 15 9.45 -14.86 7.38
N ALA A 16 9.74 -14.00 8.36
CA ALA A 16 9.07 -14.05 9.66
C ALA A 16 7.55 -13.78 9.54
N ALA A 17 7.12 -12.85 8.68
CA ALA A 17 5.71 -12.58 8.44
C ALA A 17 4.99 -13.77 7.79
N VAL A 18 5.61 -14.40 6.80
CA VAL A 18 5.09 -15.62 6.15
C VAL A 18 4.96 -16.77 7.16
N GLU A 19 6.00 -17.02 7.95
CA GLU A 19 5.99 -18.05 8.99
C GLU A 19 4.98 -17.74 10.11
N GLY A 20 4.74 -16.45 10.36
CA GLY A 20 3.72 -15.96 11.29
C GLY A 20 2.28 -16.08 10.80
N GLY A 21 2.07 -16.54 9.56
CA GLY A 21 0.74 -16.80 9.00
C GLY A 21 0.09 -15.59 8.33
N ALA A 22 0.88 -14.65 7.81
CA ALA A 22 0.35 -13.57 6.98
C ALA A 22 -0.23 -14.12 5.67
N ASP A 23 -1.40 -13.61 5.26
CA ASP A 23 -2.03 -13.90 3.98
C ASP A 23 -1.47 -13.01 2.86
N ALA A 24 -1.05 -11.80 3.24
CA ALA A 24 -0.42 -10.84 2.34
C ALA A 24 0.66 -10.03 3.07
N ILE A 25 1.61 -9.50 2.32
CA ILE A 25 2.69 -8.67 2.86
C ILE A 25 2.79 -7.38 2.04
N TYR A 26 2.85 -6.24 2.73
CA TYR A 26 3.20 -5.00 2.06
C TYR A 26 4.67 -4.63 2.30
N LEU A 27 5.33 -4.20 1.26
CA LEU A 27 6.74 -3.81 1.28
C LEU A 27 7.01 -2.64 0.32
N SER A 28 8.17 -2.04 0.42
CA SER A 28 8.58 -0.91 -0.41
C SER A 28 9.82 -1.24 -1.23
N GLY A 29 9.78 -0.90 -2.50
CA GLY A 29 11.00 -0.79 -3.31
C GLY A 29 11.80 0.47 -2.97
N LYS A 30 12.99 0.61 -3.56
CA LYS A 30 13.85 1.78 -3.39
C LYS A 30 13.28 3.06 -4.03
N MET A 31 12.33 2.93 -4.97
CA MET A 31 11.71 4.05 -5.69
C MET A 31 10.26 4.25 -5.23
N PHE A 32 9.81 5.49 -5.21
CA PHE A 32 8.41 5.91 -5.00
C PHE A 32 7.72 5.41 -3.73
N GLY A 33 8.48 4.90 -2.76
CA GLY A 33 7.95 4.49 -1.46
C GLY A 33 8.13 5.58 -0.41
N ALA A 34 7.11 5.85 0.41
CA ALA A 34 7.15 6.87 1.47
C ALA A 34 8.20 6.61 2.56
N ARG A 35 8.73 5.41 2.67
CA ARG A 35 9.80 5.05 3.63
C ARG A 35 11.17 5.03 2.95
N ALA A 36 11.55 6.10 2.26
CA ALA A 36 12.81 6.19 1.52
C ALA A 36 14.09 5.92 2.35
N TYR A 37 14.04 6.11 3.68
CA TYR A 37 15.15 5.87 4.60
C TYR A 37 15.20 4.48 5.23
N ALA A 38 14.23 3.59 4.92
CA ALA A 38 14.27 2.21 5.35
C ALA A 38 15.17 1.37 4.42
N ASN A 39 15.60 0.19 4.88
CA ASN A 39 16.23 -0.81 4.03
C ASN A 39 15.19 -1.36 3.06
N ASN A 40 14.92 -0.61 1.98
CA ASN A 40 13.94 -0.97 0.97
C ASN A 40 14.52 -2.02 0.02
N PHE A 41 13.63 -2.81 -0.60
CA PHE A 41 13.98 -3.86 -1.55
C PHE A 41 14.49 -3.23 -2.87
N ASP A 42 15.66 -3.65 -3.37
CA ASP A 42 16.03 -3.39 -4.75
C ASP A 42 15.27 -4.33 -5.71
N GLU A 43 15.44 -4.13 -7.01
CA GLU A 43 14.69 -4.88 -8.02
C GLU A 43 14.93 -6.39 -7.92
N GLN A 44 16.15 -6.82 -7.63
CA GLN A 44 16.47 -8.25 -7.48
C GLN A 44 15.83 -8.81 -6.22
N CYS A 45 15.93 -8.10 -5.10
CA CYS A 45 15.30 -8.50 -3.85
C CYS A 45 13.77 -8.51 -3.94
N LEU A 46 13.15 -7.60 -4.74
CA LEU A 46 11.71 -7.63 -5.00
C LEU A 46 11.29 -8.90 -5.72
N LYS A 47 12.01 -9.31 -6.76
CA LYS A 47 11.74 -10.59 -7.46
C LYS A 47 11.83 -11.78 -6.51
N GLU A 48 12.92 -11.87 -5.76
CA GLU A 48 13.12 -12.94 -4.79
C GLU A 48 12.05 -12.96 -3.69
N ALA A 49 11.60 -11.77 -3.24
CA ALA A 49 10.55 -11.63 -2.25
C ALA A 49 9.19 -12.15 -2.76
N ILE A 50 8.84 -11.78 -4.00
CA ILE A 50 7.59 -12.22 -4.64
C ILE A 50 7.62 -13.73 -4.88
N GLU A 51 8.69 -14.26 -5.45
CA GLU A 51 8.85 -15.71 -5.67
C GLU A 51 8.74 -16.50 -4.35
N PHE A 52 9.43 -16.03 -3.31
CA PHE A 52 9.39 -16.68 -1.99
C PHE A 52 7.98 -16.69 -1.38
N ALA A 53 7.26 -15.58 -1.48
CA ALA A 53 5.91 -15.43 -0.94
C ALA A 53 4.89 -16.26 -1.74
N HIS A 54 4.94 -16.21 -3.06
CA HIS A 54 4.02 -16.94 -3.95
C HIS A 54 4.13 -18.45 -3.79
N LEU A 55 5.34 -19.00 -3.59
CA LEU A 55 5.55 -20.42 -3.27
C LEU A 55 4.83 -20.87 -1.98
N ARG A 56 4.36 -19.91 -1.16
CA ARG A 56 3.66 -20.14 0.11
C ARG A 56 2.23 -19.62 0.09
N ASN A 57 1.73 -19.25 -1.10
CA ASN A 57 0.41 -18.64 -1.31
C ASN A 57 0.19 -17.32 -0.53
N VAL A 58 1.25 -16.55 -0.33
CA VAL A 58 1.20 -15.23 0.31
C VAL A 58 1.34 -14.16 -0.77
N LYS A 59 0.45 -13.15 -0.76
CA LYS A 59 0.46 -12.06 -1.73
C LYS A 59 1.48 -10.99 -1.36
N ILE A 60 1.98 -10.26 -2.36
CA ILE A 60 2.88 -9.12 -2.17
C ILE A 60 2.25 -7.85 -2.73
N HIS A 61 2.05 -6.87 -1.85
CA HIS A 61 1.58 -5.53 -2.20
C HIS A 61 2.75 -4.54 -2.13
N VAL A 62 3.06 -3.87 -3.23
CA VAL A 62 4.20 -2.93 -3.28
C VAL A 62 3.73 -1.50 -3.09
N THR A 63 4.36 -0.77 -2.17
CA THR A 63 4.02 0.64 -1.94
C THR A 63 4.68 1.55 -2.97
N VAL A 64 3.86 2.34 -3.67
CA VAL A 64 4.22 3.40 -4.61
C VAL A 64 3.46 4.65 -4.17
N ASN A 65 3.66 5.04 -2.92
CA ASN A 65 2.77 5.95 -2.20
C ASN A 65 3.45 7.28 -1.82
N THR A 66 4.24 7.82 -2.73
CA THR A 66 4.72 9.21 -2.70
C THR A 66 3.94 10.07 -3.68
N LEU A 67 3.96 11.39 -3.48
CA LEU A 67 3.59 12.34 -4.52
C LEU A 67 4.68 12.38 -5.58
N VAL A 68 4.29 12.55 -6.83
CA VAL A 68 5.17 12.43 -7.99
C VAL A 68 5.11 13.73 -8.80
N ASP A 69 6.25 14.26 -9.19
CA ASP A 69 6.29 15.40 -10.10
C ASP A 69 6.37 14.98 -11.58
N ASN A 70 6.19 15.95 -12.49
CA ASN A 70 6.13 15.67 -13.92
C ASN A 70 7.43 15.06 -14.48
N SER A 71 8.57 15.34 -13.86
CA SER A 71 9.86 14.81 -14.32
C SER A 71 10.05 13.33 -13.99
N GLU A 72 9.32 12.82 -12.99
CA GLU A 72 9.38 11.44 -12.52
C GLU A 72 8.44 10.49 -13.28
N ILE A 73 7.45 11.03 -14.01
CA ILE A 73 6.44 10.24 -14.74
C ILE A 73 7.02 9.14 -15.63
N PRO A 74 8.08 9.37 -16.45
CA PRO A 74 8.65 8.30 -17.26
C PRO A 74 9.22 7.15 -16.42
N ALA A 75 9.98 7.46 -15.38
CA ALA A 75 10.55 6.45 -14.47
C ALA A 75 9.46 5.69 -13.71
N LEU A 76 8.39 6.37 -13.30
CA LEU A 76 7.24 5.75 -12.64
C LEU A 76 6.51 4.79 -13.58
N ALA A 77 6.35 5.13 -14.86
CA ALA A 77 5.73 4.25 -15.85
C ALA A 77 6.52 2.95 -16.02
N ASP A 78 7.85 3.06 -16.12
CA ASP A 78 8.73 1.90 -16.23
C ASP A 78 8.69 1.05 -14.95
N TYR A 79 8.61 1.71 -13.78
CA TYR A 79 8.50 1.01 -12.51
C TYR A 79 7.18 0.23 -12.38
N PHE A 80 6.03 0.78 -12.81
CA PHE A 80 4.77 0.03 -12.82
C PHE A 80 4.81 -1.18 -13.76
N ARG A 81 5.41 -1.05 -14.95
CA ARG A 81 5.61 -2.20 -15.85
C ARG A 81 6.48 -3.28 -15.21
N PHE A 82 7.58 -2.86 -14.60
CA PHE A 82 8.46 -3.76 -13.86
C PHE A 82 7.72 -4.51 -12.75
N LEU A 83 6.95 -3.81 -11.91
CA LEU A 83 6.17 -4.43 -10.84
C LEU A 83 5.14 -5.44 -11.36
N TYR A 84 4.48 -5.11 -12.48
CA TYR A 84 3.57 -6.02 -13.16
C TYR A 84 4.29 -7.26 -13.69
N GLU A 85 5.42 -7.09 -14.36
CA GLU A 85 6.22 -8.17 -14.95
C GLU A 85 6.76 -9.15 -13.90
N ILE A 86 7.16 -8.65 -12.74
CA ILE A 86 7.64 -9.51 -11.63
C ILE A 86 6.50 -10.15 -10.82
N GLY A 87 5.26 -9.84 -11.14
CA GLY A 87 4.07 -10.46 -10.53
C GLY A 87 3.66 -9.87 -9.18
N ALA A 88 3.86 -8.57 -8.95
CA ALA A 88 3.27 -7.92 -7.77
C ALA A 88 1.73 -8.07 -7.79
N ASP A 89 1.14 -8.47 -6.65
CA ASP A 89 -0.30 -8.72 -6.55
C ASP A 89 -1.13 -7.43 -6.46
N ALA A 90 -0.53 -6.34 -6.01
CA ALA A 90 -1.13 -5.00 -6.02
C ALA A 90 -0.08 -3.91 -5.79
N VAL A 91 -0.44 -2.67 -6.10
CA VAL A 91 0.32 -1.49 -5.71
C VAL A 91 -0.51 -0.55 -4.86
N LEU A 92 0.10 -0.02 -3.79
CA LEU A 92 -0.53 0.99 -2.94
C LEU A 92 -0.09 2.38 -3.44
N VAL A 93 -1.02 3.21 -3.86
CA VAL A 93 -0.74 4.55 -4.39
C VAL A 93 -1.44 5.64 -3.58
N GLN A 94 -0.85 6.84 -3.57
CA GLN A 94 -1.49 8.02 -2.97
C GLN A 94 -1.77 9.11 -4.01
N ASP A 95 -0.96 9.20 -5.06
CA ASP A 95 -1.07 10.19 -6.10
C ASP A 95 -2.07 9.75 -7.18
N LEU A 96 -3.06 10.59 -7.50
CA LEU A 96 -4.08 10.27 -8.52
C LEU A 96 -3.51 10.18 -9.93
N GLY A 97 -2.48 10.98 -10.23
CA GLY A 97 -1.76 10.91 -11.50
C GLY A 97 -1.00 9.59 -11.63
N ALA A 98 -0.34 9.15 -10.54
CA ALA A 98 0.30 7.84 -10.46
C ALA A 98 -0.71 6.70 -10.64
N ALA A 99 -1.88 6.78 -9.99
CA ALA A 99 -2.95 5.80 -10.16
C ALA A 99 -3.42 5.72 -11.63
N ARG A 100 -3.68 6.88 -12.26
CA ARG A 100 -4.06 6.93 -13.67
C ARG A 100 -2.98 6.38 -14.59
N LEU A 101 -1.71 6.67 -14.31
CA LEU A 101 -0.58 6.14 -15.07
C LEU A 101 -0.50 4.62 -14.97
N ALA A 102 -0.63 4.05 -13.76
CA ALA A 102 -0.63 2.60 -13.55
C ALA A 102 -1.72 1.91 -14.38
N GLN A 103 -2.95 2.45 -14.38
CA GLN A 103 -4.06 1.95 -15.20
C GLN A 103 -3.78 1.96 -16.71
N LEU A 104 -2.94 2.89 -17.19
CA LEU A 104 -2.58 2.99 -18.61
C LEU A 104 -1.46 2.03 -19.01
N VAL A 105 -0.48 1.81 -18.11
CA VAL A 105 0.74 1.05 -18.47
C VAL A 105 0.71 -0.40 -17.95
N ALA A 106 -0.10 -0.68 -16.93
CA ALA A 106 -0.28 -1.99 -16.31
C ALA A 106 -1.75 -2.17 -15.87
N PRO A 107 -2.71 -2.26 -16.82
CA PRO A 107 -4.15 -2.21 -16.51
C PRO A 107 -4.65 -3.36 -15.63
N ASP A 108 -3.95 -4.48 -15.64
CA ASP A 108 -4.31 -5.67 -14.85
C ASP A 108 -3.65 -5.67 -13.46
N LEU A 109 -2.81 -4.66 -13.13
CA LEU A 109 -2.20 -4.52 -11.82
C LEU A 109 -3.19 -3.86 -10.84
N PRO A 110 -3.68 -4.56 -9.80
CA PRO A 110 -4.64 -4.02 -8.85
C PRO A 110 -4.12 -2.78 -8.13
N LEU A 111 -4.99 -1.76 -8.02
CA LEU A 111 -4.70 -0.51 -7.31
C LEU A 111 -5.34 -0.51 -5.93
N HIS A 112 -4.54 -0.30 -4.91
CA HIS A 112 -4.97 -0.06 -3.54
C HIS A 112 -4.73 1.41 -3.16
N ALA A 113 -5.74 2.06 -2.61
CA ALA A 113 -5.60 3.43 -2.12
C ALA A 113 -4.85 3.42 -0.79
N SER A 114 -3.69 4.08 -0.76
CA SER A 114 -2.90 4.21 0.47
C SER A 114 -3.65 5.01 1.53
N THR A 115 -3.39 4.73 2.81
CA THR A 115 -3.89 5.55 3.94
C THR A 115 -3.52 7.04 3.80
N GLN A 116 -2.47 7.34 3.05
CA GLN A 116 -2.03 8.71 2.75
C GLN A 116 -3.00 9.50 1.86
N MET A 117 -3.97 8.84 1.22
CA MET A 117 -5.10 9.51 0.54
C MET A 117 -6.13 10.06 1.54
N THR A 118 -5.99 9.78 2.83
CA THR A 118 -6.79 10.34 3.92
C THR A 118 -8.30 10.10 3.73
N VAL A 119 -8.68 8.85 3.48
CA VAL A 119 -10.08 8.47 3.25
C VAL A 119 -10.76 8.15 4.59
N ASN A 120 -11.73 8.98 4.96
CA ASN A 120 -12.40 8.96 6.27
C ASN A 120 -13.89 8.58 6.22
N ASN A 121 -14.50 8.50 5.05
CA ASN A 121 -15.95 8.36 4.92
C ASN A 121 -16.35 7.59 3.66
N LEU A 122 -17.62 7.17 3.62
CA LEU A 122 -18.18 6.41 2.50
C LEU A 122 -18.07 7.14 1.16
N ALA A 123 -18.29 8.46 1.11
CA ALA A 123 -18.23 9.21 -0.14
C ALA A 123 -16.84 9.15 -0.77
N GLY A 124 -15.77 9.25 0.06
CA GLY A 124 -14.38 9.09 -0.40
C GLY A 124 -14.10 7.68 -0.91
N VAL A 125 -14.63 6.65 -0.24
CA VAL A 125 -14.49 5.25 -0.67
C VAL A 125 -15.17 5.03 -2.02
N LEU A 126 -16.42 5.50 -2.19
CA LEU A 126 -17.16 5.37 -3.44
C LEU A 126 -16.48 6.11 -4.60
N ALA A 127 -15.93 7.30 -4.36
CA ALA A 127 -15.17 8.03 -5.37
C ALA A 127 -13.93 7.26 -5.84
N LEU A 128 -13.21 6.61 -4.92
CA LEU A 128 -12.07 5.77 -5.30
C LEU A 128 -12.50 4.47 -6.01
N GLN A 129 -13.64 3.89 -5.62
CA GLN A 129 -14.24 2.77 -6.34
C GLN A 129 -14.54 3.13 -7.79
N GLU A 130 -15.13 4.30 -8.04
CA GLU A 130 -15.40 4.81 -9.40
C GLU A 130 -14.11 5.06 -10.20
N LEU A 131 -13.03 5.43 -9.52
CA LEU A 131 -11.70 5.58 -10.11
C LEU A 131 -10.96 4.25 -10.35
N GLY A 132 -11.59 3.10 -10.03
CA GLY A 132 -11.05 1.77 -10.31
C GLY A 132 -10.08 1.23 -9.25
N PHE A 133 -10.10 1.77 -8.06
CA PHE A 133 -9.38 1.14 -6.94
C PHE A 133 -10.12 -0.12 -6.47
N SER A 134 -9.37 -1.19 -6.26
CA SER A 134 -9.89 -2.48 -5.77
C SER A 134 -9.91 -2.58 -4.25
N ARG A 135 -9.09 -1.77 -3.56
CA ARG A 135 -8.99 -1.73 -2.11
C ARG A 135 -8.74 -0.29 -1.62
N VAL A 136 -9.31 0.04 -0.46
CA VAL A 136 -9.09 1.33 0.20
C VAL A 136 -8.59 1.12 1.62
N VAL A 137 -7.40 1.64 1.92
CA VAL A 137 -6.86 1.69 3.28
C VAL A 137 -7.44 2.92 3.98
N LEU A 138 -8.34 2.70 4.93
CA LEU A 138 -8.98 3.78 5.67
C LEU A 138 -7.97 4.50 6.58
N SER A 139 -8.27 5.76 6.83
CA SER A 139 -7.58 6.54 7.86
C SER A 139 -7.76 5.91 9.24
N ARG A 140 -6.77 6.07 10.09
CA ARG A 140 -6.77 5.47 11.44
C ARG A 140 -7.78 6.10 12.40
N GLU A 141 -8.29 7.27 12.06
CA GLU A 141 -9.28 8.04 12.82
C GLU A 141 -10.71 7.57 12.62
N VAL A 142 -10.96 6.70 11.64
CA VAL A 142 -12.30 6.20 11.32
C VAL A 142 -12.80 5.30 12.44
N THR A 143 -14.00 5.58 12.94
CA THR A 143 -14.58 4.80 14.03
C THR A 143 -15.08 3.43 13.56
N LEU A 144 -15.15 2.44 14.46
CA LEU A 144 -15.67 1.12 14.11
C LEU A 144 -17.10 1.19 13.54
N LYS A 145 -17.93 2.11 14.02
CA LYS A 145 -19.29 2.33 13.49
C LYS A 145 -19.23 2.75 12.02
N ASP A 146 -18.33 3.67 11.67
CA ASP A 146 -18.20 4.17 10.32
C ASP A 146 -17.56 3.11 9.41
N ILE A 147 -16.59 2.33 9.90
CA ILE A 147 -16.03 1.17 9.17
C ILE A 147 -17.14 0.20 8.79
N ILE A 148 -18.00 -0.20 9.76
CA ILE A 148 -19.13 -1.09 9.49
C ILE A 148 -20.09 -0.48 8.45
N HIS A 149 -20.35 0.84 8.53
CA HIS A 149 -21.20 1.53 7.58
C HIS A 149 -20.58 1.51 6.17
N ILE A 150 -19.30 1.80 6.05
CA ILE A 150 -18.54 1.76 4.78
C ILE A 150 -18.58 0.37 4.18
N CYS A 151 -18.21 -0.67 4.95
CA CYS A 151 -18.18 -2.06 4.47
C CYS A 151 -19.54 -2.59 3.98
N ARG A 152 -20.65 -2.04 4.49
CA ARG A 152 -22.01 -2.44 4.08
C ARG A 152 -22.51 -1.73 2.83
N ASN A 153 -21.88 -0.63 2.45
CA ASN A 153 -22.35 0.27 1.40
C ASN A 153 -21.31 0.52 0.29
N SER A 154 -20.26 -0.27 0.25
CA SER A 154 -19.24 -0.24 -0.82
C SER A 154 -18.88 -1.67 -1.23
N ASP A 155 -18.49 -1.84 -2.49
CA ASP A 155 -18.10 -3.13 -3.06
C ASP A 155 -16.57 -3.30 -3.11
N VAL A 156 -15.80 -2.25 -2.75
CA VAL A 156 -14.35 -2.33 -2.70
C VAL A 156 -13.88 -2.97 -1.39
N GLU A 157 -12.74 -3.62 -1.42
CA GLU A 157 -12.12 -4.15 -0.21
C GLU A 157 -11.71 -3.02 0.73
N ILE A 158 -12.00 -3.18 2.01
CA ILE A 158 -11.65 -2.21 3.05
C ILE A 158 -10.52 -2.77 3.92
N GLU A 159 -9.44 -1.99 3.99
CA GLU A 159 -8.28 -2.30 4.83
C GLU A 159 -8.21 -1.32 6.00
N VAL A 160 -7.94 -1.85 7.20
CA VAL A 160 -7.78 -1.05 8.42
C VAL A 160 -6.56 -1.50 9.21
N PHE A 161 -5.91 -0.58 9.90
CA PHE A 161 -4.81 -0.90 10.79
C PHE A 161 -5.34 -1.50 12.09
N ALA A 162 -5.02 -2.77 12.36
CA ALA A 162 -5.31 -3.43 13.62
C ALA A 162 -4.21 -3.21 14.66
N HIS A 163 -2.94 -3.07 14.22
CA HIS A 163 -1.77 -2.85 15.06
C HIS A 163 -0.74 -1.95 14.35
N GLY A 164 0.02 -1.18 15.12
CA GLY A 164 1.11 -0.34 14.61
C GLY A 164 1.17 1.03 15.30
N ALA A 165 2.23 1.80 14.97
CA ALA A 165 2.42 3.14 15.50
C ALA A 165 1.27 4.09 15.10
N LEU A 166 0.79 4.91 16.03
CA LEU A 166 -0.17 5.96 15.75
C LEU A 166 0.49 7.10 14.99
N CYS A 167 -0.22 7.65 14.00
CA CYS A 167 0.18 8.89 13.37
C CYS A 167 -0.08 10.07 14.30
N VAL A 168 0.84 11.05 14.31
CA VAL A 168 0.70 12.26 15.14
C VAL A 168 -0.22 13.29 14.48
N CYS A 169 -0.38 13.21 13.16
CA CYS A 169 -1.26 14.05 12.35
C CYS A 169 -2.35 13.19 11.68
N TYR A 170 -3.36 13.85 11.14
CA TYR A 170 -4.45 13.18 10.43
C TYR A 170 -3.90 12.34 9.27
N SER A 171 -3.94 11.04 9.42
CA SER A 171 -3.51 10.01 8.49
C SER A 171 -2.36 10.41 7.56
N ARG A 172 -1.35 11.09 8.14
CA ARG A 172 -0.14 11.55 7.44
C ARG A 172 -0.37 12.63 6.38
N SER A 173 -1.36 13.49 6.57
CA SER A 173 -1.58 14.66 5.71
C SER A 173 -0.36 15.60 5.62
N GLU A 174 0.57 15.49 6.59
CA GLU A 174 1.89 16.13 6.57
C GLU A 174 3.00 15.10 6.70
N GLU A 175 3.58 14.71 5.59
CA GLU A 175 4.63 13.69 5.52
C GLU A 175 5.86 14.00 6.40
N ARG A 176 6.24 15.26 6.52
CA ARG A 176 7.39 15.69 7.35
C ARG A 176 7.16 15.47 8.85
N SER A 177 5.97 15.77 9.34
CA SER A 177 5.68 15.63 10.78
C SER A 177 5.59 14.16 11.20
N CYS A 178 5.18 13.27 10.30
CA CYS A 178 5.12 11.84 10.57
C CYS A 178 6.50 11.16 10.52
N ARG A 179 7.42 11.64 9.67
CA ARG A 179 8.79 11.09 9.60
C ARG A 179 9.61 11.37 10.86
N GLU A 180 9.40 12.53 11.48
CA GLU A 180 10.17 12.95 12.66
C GLU A 180 9.62 12.38 13.97
N ARG A 181 8.40 11.85 14.01
CA ARG A 181 7.68 11.50 15.24
C ARG A 181 7.13 10.09 15.33
N VAL A 182 7.66 9.16 14.54
CA VAL A 182 7.34 7.75 14.75
C VAL A 182 8.14 7.25 15.94
N TYR A 183 7.68 7.55 17.14
CA TYR A 183 8.12 6.86 18.34
C TYR A 183 7.36 5.54 18.40
N ALA A 184 8.09 4.43 18.30
CA ALA A 184 7.60 3.17 18.76
C ALA A 184 7.34 3.30 20.26
N THR A 185 6.07 3.41 20.64
CA THR A 185 5.68 3.18 22.02
C THR A 185 5.28 1.71 22.09
N VAL A 186 6.06 0.99 22.86
CA VAL A 186 5.87 -0.42 23.21
C VAL A 186 4.57 -0.58 23.99
#